data_8d82a8fe4358a3256fddb7130371dca0
#
_entry.id   8d82a8fe4358a3256fddb7130371dca0
#
_cell.length_a   1.000
_cell.length_b   1.000
_cell.length_c   1.000
_cell.angle_alpha   90.00
_cell.angle_beta   90.00
_cell.angle_gamma   90.00
#
_symmetry.space_group_name_H-M   'P 1'
#
loop_
_entity.id
_entity.type
_entity.pdbx_description
1 polymer ?
#
loop_
_entity_poly.entity_id
_entity_poly.type
_entity_poly.pdbx_seq_one_letter_code
_entity_poly.pdbx_strand_id
1 'polypeptide(L)'
;VAIGVGGADAVDVMTGMEWELKMPKLIGVRLTGELNGWTTPKDVILKLAGILTVKGGTNAIIEYFGSGTESISATGKATICNMGAEVGATTSLFPYDERMGVYLRATGREEVALLAESVTADLRADDEVMALPEKFYDRIIEINLSELEPYINGPFTPDAATPISEFAEKVLLNGYPRKMEVGLT
;
A
#
# COMPACT_ATOMS: atom_id res chain seq x y z
N VAL A 1 3.90 -8.29 -3.77
CA VAL A 1 2.48 -8.59 -4.06
C VAL A 1 1.82 -9.17 -2.82
N ALA A 2 0.63 -8.68 -2.47
CA ALA A 2 -0.18 -9.24 -1.39
C ALA A 2 -1.64 -9.34 -1.85
N ILE A 3 -2.24 -10.52 -1.71
CA ILE A 3 -3.63 -10.80 -2.04
C ILE A 3 -4.33 -11.29 -0.78
N GLY A 4 -5.44 -10.62 -0.40
CA GLY A 4 -6.32 -11.06 0.66
C GLY A 4 -7.29 -12.11 0.12
N VAL A 5 -7.27 -13.32 0.69
CA VAL A 5 -8.14 -14.43 0.29
C VAL A 5 -9.07 -14.79 1.44
N GLY A 6 -10.37 -14.86 1.17
CA GLY A 6 -11.34 -15.34 2.14
C GLY A 6 -11.15 -16.80 2.50
N GLY A 7 -11.56 -17.21 3.72
CA GLY A 7 -11.36 -18.59 4.16
C GLY A 7 -12.07 -19.62 3.28
N ALA A 8 -13.24 -19.31 2.74
CA ALA A 8 -13.97 -20.21 1.82
C ALA A 8 -13.19 -20.39 0.51
N ASP A 9 -12.77 -19.28 -0.12
CA ASP A 9 -11.99 -19.33 -1.37
C ASP A 9 -10.66 -20.07 -1.15
N ALA A 10 -10.02 -19.88 0.02
CA ALA A 10 -8.79 -20.59 0.34
C ALA A 10 -9.01 -22.12 0.39
N VAL A 11 -10.12 -22.59 0.96
CA VAL A 11 -10.48 -24.02 0.98
C VAL A 11 -10.72 -24.55 -0.43
N ASP A 12 -11.42 -23.81 -1.26
CA ASP A 12 -11.69 -24.19 -2.65
C ASP A 12 -10.38 -24.37 -3.44
N VAL A 13 -9.47 -23.40 -3.34
CA VAL A 13 -8.14 -23.50 -3.96
C VAL A 13 -7.31 -24.66 -3.40
N MET A 14 -7.36 -24.91 -2.09
CA MET A 14 -6.65 -26.03 -1.46
C MET A 14 -7.19 -27.41 -1.93
N THR A 15 -8.45 -27.48 -2.32
CA THR A 15 -9.07 -28.70 -2.88
C THR A 15 -8.90 -28.83 -4.39
N GLY A 16 -8.18 -27.91 -5.03
CA GLY A 16 -7.90 -27.92 -6.47
C GLY A 16 -9.00 -27.29 -7.32
N MET A 17 -9.94 -26.57 -6.70
CA MET A 17 -10.93 -25.78 -7.43
C MET A 17 -10.32 -24.48 -7.95
N GLU A 18 -10.83 -24.00 -9.06
CA GLU A 18 -10.42 -22.73 -9.66
C GLU A 18 -10.90 -21.57 -8.79
N TRP A 19 -10.03 -20.57 -8.64
CA TRP A 19 -10.40 -19.29 -8.02
C TRP A 19 -10.75 -18.28 -9.11
N GLU A 20 -12.03 -18.01 -9.29
CA GLU A 20 -12.50 -17.05 -10.27
C GLU A 20 -12.29 -15.62 -9.77
N LEU A 21 -11.48 -14.85 -10.49
CA LEU A 21 -11.29 -13.42 -10.26
C LEU A 21 -11.93 -12.62 -11.39
N LYS A 22 -12.83 -11.71 -11.01
CA LYS A 22 -13.29 -10.69 -11.95
C LYS A 22 -12.10 -9.83 -12.37
N MET A 23 -11.97 -9.52 -13.68
CA MET A 23 -10.91 -8.63 -14.18
C MET A 23 -10.90 -7.33 -13.35
N PRO A 24 -9.83 -7.06 -12.60
CA PRO A 24 -9.77 -5.90 -11.72
C PRO A 24 -9.45 -4.62 -12.49
N LYS A 25 -9.83 -3.49 -11.91
CA LYS A 25 -9.34 -2.18 -12.31
C LYS A 25 -7.90 -1.97 -11.82
N LEU A 26 -7.18 -1.07 -12.46
CA LEU A 26 -5.83 -0.70 -12.06
C LEU A 26 -5.82 0.69 -11.41
N ILE A 27 -5.37 0.76 -10.17
CA ILE A 27 -5.16 2.03 -9.46
C ILE A 27 -3.66 2.22 -9.31
N GLY A 28 -3.11 3.23 -9.99
CA GLY A 28 -1.72 3.62 -9.84
C GLY A 28 -1.55 4.59 -8.67
N VAL A 29 -0.65 4.29 -7.74
CA VAL A 29 -0.26 5.20 -6.66
C VAL A 29 1.17 5.67 -6.89
N ARG A 30 1.31 6.90 -7.38
CA ARG A 30 2.61 7.51 -7.62
C ARG A 30 3.18 8.04 -6.30
N LEU A 31 4.31 7.49 -5.88
CA LEU A 31 5.07 7.95 -4.73
C LEU A 31 6.26 8.80 -5.20
N THR A 32 6.42 9.99 -4.63
CA THR A 32 7.55 10.89 -4.87
C THR A 32 8.18 11.31 -3.55
N GLY A 33 9.42 11.81 -3.59
CA GLY A 33 10.13 12.23 -2.38
C GLY A 33 10.51 11.07 -1.47
N GLU A 34 10.78 11.37 -0.20
CA GLU A 34 11.23 10.42 0.81
C GLU A 34 10.51 10.66 2.14
N LEU A 35 10.28 9.59 2.90
CA LEU A 35 9.73 9.69 4.25
C LEU A 35 10.71 10.44 5.16
N ASN A 36 10.20 11.33 5.99
CA ASN A 36 11.01 12.12 6.91
C ASN A 36 10.36 12.24 8.29
N GLY A 37 11.15 12.72 9.27
CA GLY A 37 10.66 12.97 10.62
C GLY A 37 10.13 11.70 11.29
N TRP A 38 8.88 11.74 11.73
CA TRP A 38 8.17 10.64 12.41
C TRP A 38 7.24 9.86 11.48
N THR A 39 7.25 10.16 10.17
CA THR A 39 6.44 9.43 9.21
C THR A 39 6.99 8.02 8.97
N THR A 40 6.09 7.10 8.78
CA THR A 40 6.37 5.69 8.57
C THR A 40 5.70 5.20 7.28
N PRO A 41 6.11 4.04 6.73
CA PRO A 41 5.39 3.44 5.60
C PRO A 41 3.90 3.22 5.88
N LYS A 42 3.51 3.03 7.15
CA LYS A 42 2.10 2.89 7.53
C LYS A 42 1.30 4.16 7.22
N ASP A 43 1.88 5.34 7.38
CA ASP A 43 1.18 6.61 7.10
C ASP A 43 0.80 6.76 5.62
N VAL A 44 1.54 6.13 4.72
CA VAL A 44 1.21 6.07 3.28
C VAL A 44 -0.14 5.40 3.07
N ILE A 45 -0.32 4.21 3.64
CA ILE A 45 -1.57 3.46 3.47
C ILE A 45 -2.71 4.05 4.30
N LEU A 46 -2.44 4.67 5.45
CA LEU A 46 -3.45 5.39 6.22
C LEU A 46 -4.00 6.59 5.43
N LYS A 47 -3.14 7.38 4.80
CA LYS A 47 -3.55 8.45 3.89
C LYS A 47 -4.33 7.91 2.70
N LEU A 48 -3.85 6.82 2.09
CA LEU A 48 -4.54 6.20 0.97
C LEU A 48 -5.93 5.69 1.36
N ALA A 49 -6.09 5.12 2.55
CA ALA A 49 -7.39 4.70 3.08
C ALA A 49 -8.36 5.88 3.19
N GLY A 50 -7.88 7.06 3.60
CA GLY A 50 -8.69 8.29 3.59
C GLY A 50 -9.13 8.73 2.20
N ILE A 51 -8.29 8.51 1.19
CA ILE A 51 -8.58 8.90 -0.21
C ILE A 51 -9.52 7.89 -0.90
N LEU A 52 -9.30 6.59 -0.70
CA LEU A 52 -10.05 5.52 -1.34
C LEU A 52 -11.32 5.13 -0.57
N THR A 53 -11.35 5.35 0.75
CA THR A 53 -12.30 4.77 1.68
C THR A 53 -12.19 3.24 1.77
N VAL A 54 -12.93 2.60 2.65
CA VAL A 54 -12.92 1.14 2.86
C VAL A 54 -13.43 0.32 1.65
N LYS A 55 -14.00 0.96 0.64
CA LYS A 55 -14.56 0.30 -0.56
C LYS A 55 -13.97 0.80 -1.88
N GLY A 56 -13.14 1.83 -1.85
CA GLY A 56 -12.62 2.47 -3.07
C GLY A 56 -11.65 1.62 -3.86
N GLY A 57 -11.03 0.62 -3.23
CA GLY A 57 -10.18 -0.38 -3.89
C GLY A 57 -10.90 -1.66 -4.31
N THR A 58 -12.23 -1.75 -4.10
CA THR A 58 -12.97 -2.98 -4.42
C THR A 58 -12.84 -3.36 -5.89
N ASN A 59 -12.47 -4.60 -6.14
CA ASN A 59 -12.18 -5.13 -7.46
C ASN A 59 -11.09 -4.33 -8.21
N ALA A 60 -10.07 -3.89 -7.49
CA ALA A 60 -8.92 -3.19 -8.06
C ALA A 60 -7.60 -3.79 -7.60
N ILE A 61 -6.59 -3.66 -8.44
CA ILE A 61 -5.18 -3.86 -8.11
C ILE A 61 -4.59 -2.48 -7.84
N ILE A 62 -3.89 -2.33 -6.72
CA ILE A 62 -3.15 -1.10 -6.39
C ILE A 62 -1.69 -1.33 -6.74
N GLU A 63 -1.18 -0.58 -7.70
CA GLU A 63 0.23 -0.59 -8.09
C GLU A 63 0.92 0.69 -7.63
N TYR A 64 1.95 0.52 -6.82
CA TYR A 64 2.78 1.64 -6.35
C TYR A 64 3.96 1.83 -7.31
N PHE A 65 4.18 3.06 -7.75
CA PHE A 65 5.25 3.41 -8.67
C PHE A 65 5.83 4.80 -8.37
N GLY A 66 6.87 5.19 -9.08
CA GLY A 66 7.55 6.47 -8.91
C GLY A 66 8.78 6.39 -8.00
N SER A 67 9.59 7.46 -7.98
CA SER A 67 10.88 7.49 -7.30
C SER A 67 10.81 7.27 -5.79
N GLY A 68 9.70 7.63 -5.15
CA GLY A 68 9.52 7.44 -3.71
C GLY A 68 9.47 5.97 -3.29
N THR A 69 9.15 5.03 -4.20
CA THR A 69 9.13 3.60 -3.87
C THR A 69 10.49 3.07 -3.42
N GLU A 70 11.58 3.63 -3.96
CA GLU A 70 12.94 3.22 -3.66
C GLU A 70 13.41 3.64 -2.26
N SER A 71 12.75 4.63 -1.65
CA SER A 71 13.06 5.10 -0.28
C SER A 71 12.47 4.18 0.80
N ILE A 72 11.48 3.35 0.47
CA ILE A 72 10.74 2.51 1.41
C ILE A 72 11.40 1.14 1.56
N SER A 73 11.61 0.68 2.80
CA SER A 73 12.16 -0.65 3.07
C SER A 73 11.24 -1.78 2.57
N ALA A 74 11.79 -2.98 2.37
CA ALA A 74 11.01 -4.15 1.98
C ALA A 74 9.87 -4.45 2.98
N THR A 75 10.14 -4.35 4.28
CA THR A 75 9.12 -4.54 5.33
C THR A 75 8.08 -3.41 5.32
N GLY A 76 8.49 -2.18 5.02
CA GLY A 76 7.57 -1.04 4.85
C GLY A 76 6.62 -1.25 3.67
N LYS A 77 7.13 -1.70 2.52
CA LYS A 77 6.32 -2.08 1.36
C LYS A 77 5.34 -3.21 1.71
N ALA A 78 5.81 -4.21 2.47
CA ALA A 78 4.96 -5.30 2.95
C ALA A 78 3.81 -4.77 3.84
N THR A 79 4.09 -3.82 4.75
CA THR A 79 3.06 -3.17 5.58
C THR A 79 2.02 -2.46 4.72
N ILE A 80 2.44 -1.69 3.72
CA ILE A 80 1.54 -0.98 2.82
C ILE A 80 0.66 -1.98 2.03
N CYS A 81 1.28 -3.02 1.44
CA CYS A 81 0.55 -4.03 0.69
C CYS A 81 -0.43 -4.83 1.56
N ASN A 82 -0.02 -5.19 2.79
CA ASN A 82 -0.88 -5.93 3.73
C ASN A 82 -2.15 -5.15 4.06
N MET A 83 -2.04 -3.85 4.27
CA MET A 83 -3.19 -2.99 4.56
C MET A 83 -4.02 -2.61 3.32
N GLY A 84 -3.66 -3.07 2.13
CA GLY A 84 -4.49 -2.93 0.93
C GLY A 84 -5.89 -3.57 1.09
N ALA A 85 -6.00 -4.59 1.94
CA ALA A 85 -7.29 -5.20 2.29
C ALA A 85 -8.25 -4.21 2.99
N GLU A 86 -7.73 -3.24 3.76
CA GLU A 86 -8.52 -2.23 4.48
C GLU A 86 -9.27 -1.29 3.52
N VAL A 87 -8.79 -1.13 2.30
CA VAL A 87 -9.46 -0.36 1.24
C VAL A 87 -10.22 -1.24 0.26
N GLY A 88 -10.30 -2.54 0.52
CA GLY A 88 -11.02 -3.51 -0.31
C GLY A 88 -10.28 -3.93 -1.57
N ALA A 89 -8.98 -3.65 -1.70
CA ALA A 89 -8.19 -4.02 -2.87
C ALA A 89 -8.05 -5.54 -3.02
N THR A 90 -8.13 -6.03 -4.26
CA THR A 90 -7.87 -7.43 -4.59
C THR A 90 -6.41 -7.78 -4.31
N THR A 91 -5.50 -6.91 -4.71
CA THR A 91 -4.07 -7.04 -4.43
C THR A 91 -3.38 -5.67 -4.43
N SER A 92 -2.18 -5.64 -3.88
CA SER A 92 -1.28 -4.50 -3.94
C SER A 92 0.12 -4.96 -4.32
N LEU A 93 0.85 -4.17 -5.08
CA LEU A 93 2.20 -4.50 -5.50
C LEU A 93 3.13 -3.29 -5.57
N PHE A 94 4.41 -3.55 -5.34
CA PHE A 94 5.52 -2.64 -5.54
C PHE A 94 6.50 -3.21 -6.57
N PRO A 95 7.23 -2.38 -7.30
CA PRO A 95 8.35 -2.83 -8.11
C PRO A 95 9.45 -3.43 -7.24
N TYR A 96 10.22 -4.37 -7.80
CA TYR A 96 11.42 -4.89 -7.15
C TYR A 96 12.51 -3.83 -7.13
N ASP A 97 13.24 -3.76 -6.02
CA ASP A 97 14.41 -2.91 -5.86
C ASP A 97 15.50 -3.54 -4.99
N GLU A 98 16.63 -2.85 -4.88
CA GLU A 98 17.78 -3.30 -4.10
C GLU A 98 17.45 -3.57 -2.63
N ARG A 99 16.56 -2.79 -2.01
CA ARG A 99 16.15 -2.99 -0.61
C ARG A 99 15.43 -4.31 -0.39
N MET A 100 14.69 -4.78 -1.40
CA MET A 100 14.09 -6.12 -1.37
C MET A 100 15.17 -7.21 -1.47
N GLY A 101 16.18 -7.04 -2.32
CA GLY A 101 17.33 -7.94 -2.42
C GLY A 101 18.10 -8.04 -1.10
N VAL A 102 18.38 -6.92 -0.47
CA VAL A 102 19.03 -6.87 0.86
C VAL A 102 18.20 -7.63 1.90
N TYR A 103 16.89 -7.42 1.94
CA TYR A 103 16.00 -8.12 2.86
C TYR A 103 15.96 -9.63 2.62
N LEU A 104 15.89 -10.06 1.36
CA LEU A 104 15.91 -11.48 1.01
C LEU A 104 17.21 -12.16 1.49
N ARG A 105 18.38 -11.53 1.27
CA ARG A 105 19.66 -12.03 1.75
C ARG A 105 19.71 -12.07 3.28
N ALA A 106 19.32 -11.00 3.95
CA ALA A 106 19.32 -10.92 5.41
C ALA A 106 18.41 -11.98 6.08
N THR A 107 17.44 -12.51 5.33
CA THR A 107 16.50 -13.54 5.80
C THR A 107 16.81 -14.95 5.25
N GLY A 108 18.03 -15.18 4.76
CA GLY A 108 18.51 -16.50 4.31
C GLY A 108 17.91 -16.96 2.96
N ARG A 109 17.47 -16.02 2.11
CA ARG A 109 16.87 -16.29 0.80
C ARG A 109 17.71 -15.73 -0.34
N GLU A 110 19.01 -15.96 -0.29
CA GLU A 110 19.97 -15.43 -1.28
C GLU A 110 19.67 -15.91 -2.71
N GLU A 111 19.34 -17.19 -2.88
CA GLU A 111 18.98 -17.73 -4.20
C GLU A 111 17.79 -17.01 -4.84
N VAL A 112 16.80 -16.65 -4.03
CA VAL A 112 15.63 -15.87 -4.48
C VAL A 112 16.05 -14.45 -4.85
N ALA A 113 16.95 -13.84 -4.10
CA ALA A 113 17.48 -12.52 -4.41
C ALA A 113 18.22 -12.52 -5.76
N LEU A 114 19.11 -13.51 -5.99
CA LEU A 114 19.85 -13.66 -7.25
C LEU A 114 18.89 -13.88 -8.43
N LEU A 115 17.87 -14.72 -8.26
CA LEU A 115 16.85 -14.94 -9.30
C LEU A 115 16.12 -13.63 -9.62
N ALA A 116 15.64 -12.90 -8.62
CA ALA A 116 14.95 -11.63 -8.83
C ALA A 116 15.85 -10.59 -9.52
N GLU A 117 17.13 -10.53 -9.15
CA GLU A 117 18.10 -9.64 -9.77
C GLU A 117 18.34 -9.95 -11.24
N SER A 118 18.32 -11.25 -11.61
CA SER A 118 18.51 -11.65 -13.00
C SER A 118 17.36 -11.23 -13.94
N VAL A 119 16.17 -10.94 -13.38
CA VAL A 119 14.95 -10.55 -14.09
C VAL A 119 14.39 -9.20 -13.61
N THR A 120 15.24 -8.35 -13.06
CA THR A 120 14.81 -7.06 -12.47
C THR A 120 14.04 -6.19 -13.45
N ALA A 121 14.37 -6.24 -14.73
CA ALA A 121 13.66 -5.47 -15.76
C ALA A 121 12.18 -5.88 -15.86
N ASP A 122 11.87 -7.15 -15.64
CA ASP A 122 10.50 -7.70 -15.72
C ASP A 122 9.72 -7.52 -14.40
N LEU A 123 10.40 -7.08 -13.33
CA LEU A 123 9.81 -6.89 -11.98
C LEU A 123 9.53 -5.41 -11.64
N ARG A 124 9.37 -4.58 -12.64
CA ARG A 124 9.02 -3.15 -12.53
C ARG A 124 8.01 -2.78 -13.61
N ALA A 125 7.38 -1.63 -13.47
CA ALA A 125 6.50 -1.11 -14.51
C ALA A 125 7.29 -0.85 -15.81
N ASP A 126 6.65 -1.11 -16.94
CA ASP A 126 7.22 -0.82 -18.26
C ASP A 126 7.49 0.68 -18.45
N ASP A 127 8.50 1.02 -19.24
CA ASP A 127 8.87 2.42 -19.48
C ASP A 127 7.70 3.24 -20.07
N GLU A 128 6.85 2.61 -20.88
CA GLU A 128 5.67 3.25 -21.45
C GLU A 128 4.63 3.58 -20.38
N VAL A 129 4.44 2.72 -19.37
CA VAL A 129 3.56 2.97 -18.23
C VAL A 129 4.09 4.12 -17.39
N MET A 130 5.40 4.17 -17.18
CA MET A 130 6.03 5.27 -16.45
C MET A 130 5.92 6.61 -17.17
N ALA A 131 5.99 6.61 -18.51
CA ALA A 131 5.91 7.82 -19.34
C ALA A 131 4.48 8.36 -19.46
N LEU A 132 3.49 7.49 -19.56
CA LEU A 132 2.08 7.83 -19.85
C LEU A 132 1.12 7.02 -18.95
N PRO A 133 1.23 7.13 -17.63
CA PRO A 133 0.48 6.29 -16.69
C PRO A 133 -1.04 6.43 -16.83
N GLU A 134 -1.53 7.59 -17.26
CA GLU A 134 -2.96 7.84 -17.49
C GLU A 134 -3.58 6.99 -18.61
N LYS A 135 -2.77 6.32 -19.42
CA LYS A 135 -3.26 5.38 -20.44
C LYS A 135 -3.49 3.97 -19.90
N PHE A 136 -2.83 3.64 -18.79
CA PHE A 136 -2.76 2.28 -18.27
C PHE A 136 -3.54 2.10 -16.96
N TYR A 137 -3.65 3.16 -16.14
CA TYR A 137 -4.40 3.12 -14.89
C TYR A 137 -5.78 3.75 -15.04
N ASP A 138 -6.79 3.09 -14.48
CA ASP A 138 -8.15 3.64 -14.37
C ASP A 138 -8.21 4.86 -13.45
N ARG A 139 -7.30 4.92 -12.48
CA ARG A 139 -7.16 6.04 -11.55
C ARG A 139 -5.71 6.18 -11.13
N ILE A 140 -5.26 7.43 -11.01
CA ILE A 140 -3.94 7.75 -10.45
C ILE A 140 -4.12 8.56 -9.16
N ILE A 141 -3.35 8.20 -8.14
CA ILE A 141 -3.26 8.92 -6.87
C ILE A 141 -1.80 9.29 -6.66
N GLU A 142 -1.53 10.54 -6.33
CA GLU A 142 -0.18 11.03 -6.07
C GLU A 142 0.01 11.29 -4.58
N ILE A 143 1.11 10.79 -4.02
CA ILE A 143 1.51 11.02 -2.63
C ILE A 143 2.97 11.45 -2.62
N ASN A 144 3.21 12.69 -2.20
CA ASN A 144 4.55 13.19 -1.92
C ASN A 144 4.94 12.78 -0.50
N LEU A 145 5.90 11.86 -0.38
CA LEU A 145 6.37 11.34 0.91
C LEU A 145 7.05 12.43 1.76
N SER A 146 7.67 13.41 1.10
CA SER A 146 8.34 14.51 1.81
C SER A 146 7.36 15.49 2.48
N GLU A 147 6.11 15.52 2.03
CA GLU A 147 5.03 16.34 2.59
C GLU A 147 4.10 15.52 3.50
N LEU A 148 4.35 14.23 3.60
CA LEU A 148 3.56 13.35 4.45
C LEU A 148 3.88 13.63 5.92
N GLU A 149 2.85 13.68 6.73
CA GLU A 149 2.96 13.69 8.19
C GLU A 149 2.29 12.44 8.78
N PRO A 150 2.53 12.10 10.05
CA PRO A 150 1.84 10.98 10.68
C PRO A 150 0.32 11.13 10.62
N TYR A 151 -0.38 10.02 10.36
CA TYR A 151 -1.83 9.97 10.25
C TYR A 151 -2.47 9.19 11.41
N ILE A 152 -3.64 9.62 11.80
CA ILE A 152 -4.51 8.88 12.73
C ILE A 152 -5.78 8.52 11.96
N ASN A 153 -6.11 7.22 11.94
CA ASN A 153 -7.34 6.72 11.34
C ASN A 153 -8.30 6.30 12.45
N GLY A 154 -9.53 6.76 12.34
CA GLY A 154 -10.58 6.57 13.34
C GLY A 154 -11.06 7.90 13.92
N PRO A 155 -11.94 7.81 14.96
CA PRO A 155 -12.54 6.59 15.50
C PRO A 155 -13.56 5.95 14.55
N PHE A 156 -13.96 4.73 14.87
CA PHE A 156 -15.05 3.95 14.27
C PHE A 156 -14.79 3.33 12.89
N THR A 157 -13.95 3.94 12.05
CA THR A 157 -13.67 3.43 10.71
C THR A 157 -12.21 3.74 10.29
N PRO A 158 -11.52 2.80 9.62
CA PRO A 158 -10.12 2.98 9.22
C PRO A 158 -9.92 4.03 8.13
N ASP A 159 -10.96 4.46 7.44
CA ASP A 159 -10.90 5.51 6.41
C ASP A 159 -11.14 6.92 6.93
N ALA A 160 -11.43 7.08 8.23
CA ALA A 160 -11.47 8.38 8.88
C ALA A 160 -10.05 8.93 9.13
N ALA A 161 -9.26 9.02 8.05
CA ALA A 161 -7.88 9.46 8.09
C ALA A 161 -7.76 10.96 8.40
N THR A 162 -6.84 11.31 9.29
CA THR A 162 -6.58 12.70 9.67
C THR A 162 -5.09 12.88 9.92
N PRO A 163 -4.45 13.89 9.30
CA PRO A 163 -3.09 14.25 9.67
C PRO A 163 -3.02 14.64 11.15
N ILE A 164 -1.90 14.32 11.80
CA ILE A 164 -1.76 14.57 13.25
C ILE A 164 -1.88 16.05 13.61
N SER A 165 -1.45 16.92 12.73
CA SER A 165 -1.56 18.38 12.90
C SER A 165 -2.99 18.88 13.01
N GLU A 166 -3.94 18.21 12.34
CA GLU A 166 -5.36 18.58 12.30
C GLU A 166 -6.23 17.78 13.28
N PHE A 167 -5.66 16.75 13.90
CA PHE A 167 -6.47 15.81 14.70
C PHE A 167 -7.11 16.44 15.92
N ALA A 168 -6.44 17.37 16.59
CA ALA A 168 -6.98 18.08 17.76
C ALA A 168 -8.24 18.88 17.42
N GLU A 169 -8.24 19.58 16.28
CA GLU A 169 -9.40 20.33 15.80
C GLU A 169 -10.55 19.38 15.44
N LYS A 170 -10.26 18.28 14.74
CA LYS A 170 -11.25 17.26 14.38
C LYS A 170 -11.93 16.67 15.61
N VAL A 171 -11.17 16.41 16.68
CA VAL A 171 -11.70 15.91 17.95
C VAL A 171 -12.73 16.89 18.53
N LEU A 172 -12.44 18.20 18.52
CA LEU A 172 -13.33 19.24 19.01
C LEU A 172 -14.60 19.36 18.17
N LEU A 173 -14.45 19.41 16.84
CA LEU A 173 -15.57 19.58 15.90
C LEU A 173 -16.55 18.42 15.94
N ASN A 174 -16.06 17.18 16.11
CA ASN A 174 -16.88 15.99 16.10
C ASN A 174 -17.32 15.52 17.51
N GLY A 175 -16.94 16.23 18.57
CA GLY A 175 -17.27 15.86 19.95
C GLY A 175 -16.66 14.53 20.39
N TYR A 176 -15.51 14.15 19.83
CA TYR A 176 -14.82 12.92 20.23
C TYR A 176 -14.22 13.04 21.62
N PRO A 177 -13.99 11.90 22.33
CA PRO A 177 -13.29 11.92 23.61
C PRO A 177 -11.94 12.64 23.49
N ARG A 178 -11.67 13.57 24.41
CA ARG A 178 -10.42 14.35 24.43
C ARG A 178 -9.23 13.58 24.98
N LYS A 179 -9.48 12.43 25.62
CA LYS A 179 -8.46 11.57 26.18
C LYS A 179 -8.44 10.26 25.40
N MET A 180 -7.28 9.91 24.89
CA MET A 180 -7.03 8.63 24.25
C MET A 180 -6.44 7.69 25.32
N GLU A 181 -7.07 6.55 25.55
CA GLU A 181 -6.63 5.58 26.56
C GLU A 181 -5.90 4.40 25.94
N VAL A 182 -6.21 4.07 24.68
CA VAL A 182 -5.56 2.99 23.93
C VAL A 182 -5.29 3.46 22.49
N GLY A 183 -4.07 3.27 22.04
CA GLY A 183 -3.65 3.43 20.65
C GLY A 183 -3.12 2.11 20.11
N LEU A 184 -3.50 1.74 18.87
CA LEU A 184 -2.94 0.60 18.15
C LEU A 184 -2.02 1.11 17.03
N THR A 185 -0.82 0.52 16.93
CA THR A 185 0.18 0.86 15.92
C THR A 185 0.53 -0.35 15.06
#